data_50d442257e32c4ea7326916ee18bff61
#
_entry.id   50d442257e32c4ea7326916ee18bff61
#
_cell.length_a   1.000
_cell.length_b   1.000
_cell.length_c   1.000
_cell.angle_alpha   90.00
_cell.angle_beta   90.00
_cell.angle_gamma   90.00
#
_symmetry.space_group_name_H-M   'P 1'
#
loop_
_entity.id
_entity.type
_entity.pdbx_description
1 polymer ?
#
loop_
_entity_poly.entity_id
_entity_poly.type
_entity_poly.pdbx_seq_one_letter_code
_entity_poly.pdbx_strand_id
1 'polypeptide(L)'
;MAINKGFARLTENRPNLEAVSKKVIGFLKENNGKDIPDFAPVLKDADKLLKSYADYRKSVDVTLIDDANKEQHKLAETIAPFFALLHELLKEVDKKVHHIEKDVGNGHARSDLKSLKAELEELHKEAKATEYFFGHISWLHERFPDAKYEDVTGLCKLANLNEIKEQEYSLNPGRYVGVVIEEDGKTEEEFIEEMLALNDELNKLNKEASALESVINHNIRQITGD
;
A
#
# COMPACT_ATOMS: atom_id res chain seq x y z
N MET A 1 0.49 -3.47 -21.70
CA MET A 1 -0.60 -4.39 -21.29
C MET A 1 -1.00 -4.25 -19.83
N ALA A 2 -0.09 -4.17 -18.86
CA ALA A 2 -0.43 -4.07 -17.44
C ALA A 2 -1.14 -2.75 -17.09
N ILE A 3 -0.66 -1.61 -17.60
CA ILE A 3 -1.29 -0.30 -17.40
C ILE A 3 -2.75 -0.29 -17.86
N ASN A 4 -3.07 -0.93 -18.99
CA ASN A 4 -4.45 -1.02 -19.49
C ASN A 4 -5.36 -1.78 -18.54
N LYS A 5 -4.85 -2.84 -17.88
CA LYS A 5 -5.62 -3.60 -16.87
C LYS A 5 -5.89 -2.75 -15.62
N GLY A 6 -4.89 -2.00 -15.15
CA GLY A 6 -5.06 -1.09 -14.03
C GLY A 6 -6.13 -0.03 -14.30
N PHE A 7 -6.08 0.62 -15.46
CA PHE A 7 -7.08 1.63 -15.83
C PHE A 7 -8.46 1.05 -16.14
N ALA A 8 -8.56 -0.16 -16.70
CA ALA A 8 -9.84 -0.86 -16.84
C ALA A 8 -10.49 -1.08 -15.47
N ARG A 9 -9.73 -1.59 -14.49
CA ARG A 9 -10.21 -1.75 -13.12
C ARG A 9 -10.62 -0.41 -12.48
N LEU A 10 -9.80 0.62 -12.63
CA LEU A 10 -10.15 1.95 -12.10
C LEU A 10 -11.46 2.47 -12.72
N THR A 11 -11.65 2.27 -14.01
CA THR A 11 -12.90 2.65 -14.71
C THR A 11 -14.10 1.90 -14.16
N GLU A 12 -13.97 0.60 -13.93
CA GLU A 12 -15.04 -0.24 -13.36
C GLU A 12 -15.36 0.15 -11.91
N ASN A 13 -14.35 0.48 -11.12
CA ASN A 13 -14.50 0.76 -9.70
C ASN A 13 -14.88 2.22 -9.39
N ARG A 14 -14.69 3.16 -10.31
CA ARG A 14 -15.01 4.57 -10.10
C ARG A 14 -16.47 4.83 -9.69
N PRO A 15 -17.49 4.20 -10.34
CA PRO A 15 -18.88 4.33 -9.90
C PRO A 15 -19.14 3.75 -8.51
N ASN A 16 -18.46 2.65 -8.16
CA ASN A 16 -18.57 2.05 -6.84
C ASN A 16 -17.99 2.96 -5.75
N LEU A 17 -16.84 3.59 -5.99
CA LEU A 17 -16.26 4.57 -5.09
C LEU A 17 -17.24 5.72 -4.81
N GLU A 18 -17.94 6.23 -5.83
CA GLU A 18 -18.96 7.28 -5.67
C GLU A 18 -20.21 6.78 -4.92
N ALA A 19 -20.66 5.56 -5.19
CA ALA A 19 -21.80 4.98 -4.49
C ALA A 19 -21.50 4.78 -2.99
N VAL A 20 -20.35 4.21 -2.66
CA VAL A 20 -19.90 4.01 -1.27
C VAL A 20 -19.71 5.36 -0.58
N SER A 21 -19.14 6.36 -1.25
CA SER A 21 -18.98 7.70 -0.67
C SER A 21 -20.32 8.32 -0.22
N LYS A 22 -21.36 8.21 -1.06
CA LYS A 22 -22.71 8.70 -0.73
C LYS A 22 -23.30 7.96 0.47
N LYS A 23 -23.12 6.64 0.54
CA LYS A 23 -23.57 5.83 1.68
C LYS A 23 -22.85 6.19 2.97
N VAL A 24 -21.53 6.35 2.92
CA VAL A 24 -20.72 6.79 4.08
C VAL A 24 -21.21 8.13 4.60
N ILE A 25 -21.33 9.11 3.72
CA ILE A 25 -21.76 10.47 4.07
C ILE A 25 -23.18 10.42 4.67
N GLY A 26 -24.10 9.67 4.08
CA GLY A 26 -25.45 9.48 4.60
C GLY A 26 -25.45 8.86 6.00
N PHE A 27 -24.76 7.73 6.15
CA PHE A 27 -24.66 7.03 7.44
C PHE A 27 -24.05 7.90 8.54
N LEU A 28 -22.97 8.63 8.25
CA LEU A 28 -22.33 9.51 9.22
C LEU A 28 -23.27 10.67 9.62
N LYS A 29 -24.00 11.26 8.68
CA LYS A 29 -25.00 12.31 8.97
C LYS A 29 -26.14 11.83 9.86
N GLU A 30 -26.70 10.68 9.54
CA GLU A 30 -27.83 10.08 10.29
C GLU A 30 -27.45 9.69 11.73
N ASN A 31 -26.18 9.36 11.96
CA ASN A 31 -25.67 8.94 13.26
C ASN A 31 -24.84 10.04 13.98
N ASN A 32 -25.09 11.33 13.69
CA ASN A 32 -24.44 12.49 14.30
C ASN A 32 -22.90 12.49 14.18
N GLY A 33 -22.36 11.91 13.12
CA GLY A 33 -20.92 11.92 12.82
C GLY A 33 -20.40 13.34 12.64
N LYS A 34 -19.30 13.66 13.34
CA LYS A 34 -18.59 14.93 13.18
C LYS A 34 -17.47 14.80 12.15
N ASP A 35 -17.13 15.90 11.50
CA ASP A 35 -16.01 15.98 10.56
C ASP A 35 -16.10 14.89 9.47
N ILE A 36 -17.18 14.94 8.71
CA ILE A 36 -17.45 13.96 7.63
C ILE A 36 -16.34 14.06 6.58
N PRO A 37 -15.68 12.93 6.21
CA PRO A 37 -14.63 12.93 5.22
C PRO A 37 -15.09 13.45 3.86
N ASP A 38 -14.26 14.28 3.21
CA ASP A 38 -14.55 14.81 1.90
C ASP A 38 -14.02 13.90 0.78
N PHE A 39 -14.92 13.26 0.08
CA PHE A 39 -14.59 12.40 -1.07
C PHE A 39 -14.39 13.16 -2.38
N ALA A 40 -14.76 14.45 -2.44
CA ALA A 40 -14.73 15.19 -3.69
C ALA A 40 -13.32 15.29 -4.31
N PRO A 41 -12.22 15.51 -3.56
CA PRO A 41 -10.88 15.52 -4.12
C PRO A 41 -10.51 14.19 -4.78
N VAL A 42 -10.74 13.07 -4.11
CA VAL A 42 -10.41 11.72 -4.62
C VAL A 42 -11.24 11.40 -5.87
N LEU A 43 -12.53 11.71 -5.88
CA LEU A 43 -13.39 11.49 -7.03
C LEU A 43 -12.95 12.33 -8.23
N LYS A 44 -12.58 13.60 -8.00
CA LYS A 44 -12.07 14.50 -9.05
C LYS A 44 -10.72 14.03 -9.60
N ASP A 45 -9.83 13.56 -8.74
CA ASP A 45 -8.52 13.06 -9.15
C ASP A 45 -8.65 11.73 -9.91
N ALA A 46 -9.58 10.84 -9.52
CA ALA A 46 -9.91 9.66 -10.29
C ALA A 46 -10.39 10.01 -11.71
N ASP A 47 -11.31 10.96 -11.84
CA ASP A 47 -11.84 11.41 -13.14
C ASP A 47 -10.74 12.07 -13.99
N LYS A 48 -9.87 12.89 -13.36
CA LYS A 48 -8.71 13.50 -14.02
C LYS A 48 -7.74 12.45 -14.52
N LEU A 49 -7.44 11.44 -13.71
CA LEU A 49 -6.54 10.35 -14.05
C LEU A 49 -7.09 9.50 -15.21
N LEU A 50 -8.37 9.16 -15.18
CA LEU A 50 -9.05 8.45 -16.27
C LEU A 50 -9.06 9.24 -17.59
N LYS A 51 -9.25 10.56 -17.51
CA LYS A 51 -9.16 11.46 -18.66
C LYS A 51 -7.74 11.50 -19.23
N SER A 52 -6.74 11.69 -18.37
CA SER A 52 -5.31 11.69 -18.78
C SER A 52 -4.92 10.40 -19.47
N TYR A 53 -5.43 9.26 -18.99
CA TYR A 53 -5.22 7.97 -19.64
C TYR A 53 -5.93 7.87 -21.01
N ALA A 54 -7.15 8.37 -21.11
CA ALA A 54 -7.88 8.38 -22.39
C ALA A 54 -7.17 9.26 -23.44
N ASP A 55 -6.61 10.39 -23.01
CA ASP A 55 -5.83 11.30 -23.86
C ASP A 55 -4.50 10.65 -24.27
N TYR A 56 -3.79 10.01 -23.32
CA TYR A 56 -2.59 9.21 -23.58
C TYR A 56 -2.86 8.16 -24.69
N ARG A 57 -3.94 7.39 -24.57
CA ARG A 57 -4.29 6.35 -25.56
C ARG A 57 -4.57 6.87 -26.96
N LYS A 58 -4.99 8.13 -27.08
CA LYS A 58 -5.27 8.75 -28.39
C LYS A 58 -4.03 9.37 -29.03
N SER A 59 -3.13 9.89 -28.23
CA SER A 59 -1.99 10.69 -28.68
C SER A 59 -0.71 9.89 -28.86
N VAL A 60 -0.58 8.74 -28.17
CA VAL A 60 0.67 7.99 -28.14
C VAL A 60 0.70 6.92 -29.23
N ASP A 61 1.67 7.04 -30.11
CA ASP A 61 2.04 5.97 -31.03
C ASP A 61 2.95 4.96 -30.31
N VAL A 62 2.38 3.81 -29.95
CA VAL A 62 3.09 2.74 -29.23
C VAL A 62 4.22 2.10 -30.04
N THR A 63 4.36 2.43 -31.33
CA THR A 63 5.47 1.98 -32.17
C THR A 63 6.73 2.83 -31.92
N LEU A 64 6.58 4.06 -31.41
CA LEU A 64 7.65 4.95 -31.01
C LEU A 64 7.93 4.76 -29.52
N ILE A 65 8.78 3.79 -29.19
CA ILE A 65 9.03 3.33 -27.81
C ILE A 65 9.48 4.47 -26.90
N ASP A 66 10.40 5.32 -27.33
CA ASP A 66 10.95 6.40 -26.50
C ASP A 66 9.89 7.45 -26.14
N ASP A 67 9.01 7.82 -27.08
CA ASP A 67 7.94 8.78 -26.84
C ASP A 67 6.82 8.16 -25.99
N ALA A 68 6.46 6.91 -26.26
CA ALA A 68 5.50 6.17 -25.49
C ALA A 68 5.96 6.01 -24.03
N ASN A 69 7.24 5.77 -23.80
CA ASN A 69 7.82 5.62 -22.48
C ASN A 69 7.79 6.93 -21.68
N LYS A 70 8.16 8.06 -22.28
CA LYS A 70 8.08 9.40 -21.67
C LYS A 70 6.66 9.75 -21.22
N GLU A 71 5.68 9.49 -22.08
CA GLU A 71 4.29 9.78 -21.75
C GLU A 71 3.73 8.81 -20.67
N GLN A 72 4.21 7.56 -20.64
CA GLN A 72 3.91 6.64 -19.54
C GLN A 72 4.49 7.10 -18.20
N HIS A 73 5.72 7.63 -18.19
CA HIS A 73 6.32 8.19 -16.98
C HIS A 73 5.48 9.35 -16.42
N LYS A 74 5.09 10.31 -17.26
CA LYS A 74 4.22 11.41 -16.84
C LYS A 74 2.89 10.93 -16.26
N LEU A 75 2.33 9.87 -16.84
CA LEU A 75 1.11 9.27 -16.33
C LEU A 75 1.35 8.58 -14.99
N ALA A 76 2.47 7.85 -14.85
CA ALA A 76 2.84 7.16 -13.62
C ALA A 76 3.03 8.13 -12.43
N GLU A 77 3.63 9.30 -12.65
CA GLU A 77 3.79 10.35 -11.63
C GLU A 77 2.46 10.83 -11.02
N THR A 78 1.36 10.71 -11.77
CA THR A 78 0.03 11.12 -11.28
C THR A 78 -0.69 10.01 -10.53
N ILE A 79 -0.28 8.76 -10.69
CA ILE A 79 -0.96 7.58 -10.15
C ILE A 79 -0.68 7.40 -8.66
N ALA A 80 0.60 7.45 -8.26
CA ALA A 80 1.00 7.22 -6.88
C ALA A 80 0.35 8.23 -5.89
N PRO A 81 0.32 9.55 -6.16
CA PRO A 81 -0.38 10.51 -5.30
C PRO A 81 -1.88 10.23 -5.18
N PHE A 82 -2.53 9.78 -6.25
CA PHE A 82 -3.95 9.40 -6.22
C PHE A 82 -4.22 8.25 -5.26
N PHE A 83 -3.43 7.16 -5.32
CA PHE A 83 -3.61 6.03 -4.41
C PHE A 83 -3.27 6.38 -2.97
N ALA A 84 -2.25 7.19 -2.73
CA ALA A 84 -1.93 7.69 -1.40
C ALA A 84 -3.11 8.46 -0.78
N LEU A 85 -3.70 9.39 -1.54
CA LEU A 85 -4.88 10.14 -1.11
C LEU A 85 -6.10 9.23 -0.87
N LEU A 86 -6.34 8.26 -1.75
CA LEU A 86 -7.43 7.29 -1.61
C LEU A 86 -7.26 6.46 -0.34
N HIS A 87 -6.08 5.93 -0.06
CA HIS A 87 -5.82 5.13 1.13
C HIS A 87 -5.94 5.94 2.43
N GLU A 88 -5.46 7.19 2.43
CA GLU A 88 -5.61 8.09 3.56
C GLU A 88 -7.09 8.37 3.87
N LEU A 89 -7.87 8.69 2.84
CA LEU A 89 -9.31 8.89 2.95
C LEU A 89 -10.04 7.66 3.48
N LEU A 90 -9.78 6.48 2.91
CA LEU A 90 -10.41 5.23 3.35
C LEU A 90 -10.05 4.90 4.80
N LYS A 91 -8.80 5.13 5.21
CA LYS A 91 -8.36 4.97 6.60
C LYS A 91 -9.06 5.94 7.57
N GLU A 92 -9.31 7.17 7.12
CA GLU A 92 -10.08 8.15 7.89
C GLU A 92 -11.54 7.69 8.04
N VAL A 93 -12.16 7.25 6.94
CA VAL A 93 -13.52 6.72 6.93
C VAL A 93 -13.67 5.54 7.89
N ASP A 94 -12.77 4.57 7.84
CA ASP A 94 -12.78 3.41 8.73
C ASP A 94 -12.73 3.82 10.21
N LYS A 95 -11.87 4.78 10.55
CA LYS A 95 -11.79 5.30 11.92
C LYS A 95 -13.12 5.95 12.36
N LYS A 96 -13.73 6.77 11.47
CA LYS A 96 -15.00 7.45 11.78
C LYS A 96 -16.16 6.45 11.94
N VAL A 97 -16.26 5.48 11.03
CA VAL A 97 -17.27 4.42 11.09
C VAL A 97 -17.09 3.57 12.34
N HIS A 98 -15.86 3.22 12.71
CA HIS A 98 -15.57 2.46 13.92
C HIS A 98 -15.89 3.24 15.20
N HIS A 99 -15.68 4.55 15.21
CA HIS A 99 -16.00 5.40 16.36
C HIS A 99 -17.51 5.43 16.64
N ILE A 100 -18.32 5.56 15.59
CA ILE A 100 -19.78 5.60 15.69
C ILE A 100 -20.37 4.21 16.03
N GLU A 101 -19.69 3.12 15.68
CA GLU A 101 -20.18 1.75 15.92
C GLU A 101 -20.61 1.50 17.37
N LYS A 102 -19.97 2.15 18.34
CA LYS A 102 -20.26 1.99 19.76
C LYS A 102 -21.59 2.64 20.15
N ASP A 103 -22.01 3.65 19.42
CA ASP A 103 -23.19 4.46 19.69
C ASP A 103 -24.39 4.07 18.84
N VAL A 104 -24.19 3.20 17.83
CA VAL A 104 -25.25 2.70 16.96
C VAL A 104 -26.15 1.73 17.72
N GLY A 105 -27.43 2.08 17.81
CA GLY A 105 -28.45 1.25 18.43
C GLY A 105 -28.69 -0.08 17.73
N ASN A 106 -29.52 -0.93 18.33
CA ASN A 106 -29.94 -2.20 17.72
C ASN A 106 -30.99 -1.97 16.63
N GLY A 107 -31.04 -2.86 15.61
CA GLY A 107 -32.03 -2.81 14.53
C GLY A 107 -31.47 -2.44 13.18
N HIS A 108 -32.21 -1.63 12.39
CA HIS A 108 -31.83 -1.27 11.03
C HIS A 108 -30.47 -0.59 10.93
N ALA A 109 -30.17 0.35 11.82
CA ALA A 109 -28.89 1.05 11.81
C ALA A 109 -27.67 0.11 11.96
N ARG A 110 -27.81 -0.98 12.73
CA ARG A 110 -26.76 -1.99 12.87
C ARG A 110 -26.61 -2.88 11.64
N SER A 111 -27.71 -3.15 10.94
CA SER A 111 -27.70 -3.84 9.65
C SER A 111 -27.02 -3.00 8.57
N ASP A 112 -27.34 -1.71 8.53
CA ASP A 112 -26.77 -0.76 7.58
C ASP A 112 -25.27 -0.56 7.83
N LEU A 113 -24.85 -0.48 9.09
CA LEU A 113 -23.44 -0.45 9.47
C LEU A 113 -22.67 -1.70 8.98
N LYS A 114 -23.27 -2.88 9.16
CA LYS A 114 -22.66 -4.14 8.69
C LYS A 114 -22.49 -4.17 7.18
N SER A 115 -23.50 -3.73 6.44
CA SER A 115 -23.45 -3.61 4.97
C SER A 115 -22.39 -2.60 4.53
N LEU A 116 -22.34 -1.44 5.17
CA LEU A 116 -21.37 -0.39 4.89
C LEU A 116 -19.93 -0.86 5.12
N LYS A 117 -19.67 -1.57 6.23
CA LYS A 117 -18.35 -2.15 6.50
C LYS A 117 -17.92 -3.16 5.44
N ALA A 118 -18.83 -4.02 5.00
CA ALA A 118 -18.53 -4.99 3.94
C ALA A 118 -18.22 -4.29 2.61
N GLU A 119 -18.95 -3.23 2.27
CA GLU A 119 -18.69 -2.43 1.07
C GLU A 119 -17.36 -1.65 1.14
N LEU A 120 -17.00 -1.13 2.32
CA LEU A 120 -15.70 -0.49 2.53
C LEU A 120 -14.55 -1.49 2.43
N GLU A 121 -14.68 -2.68 3.00
CA GLU A 121 -13.69 -3.75 2.89
C GLU A 121 -13.46 -4.17 1.43
N GLU A 122 -14.54 -4.33 0.66
CA GLU A 122 -14.44 -4.64 -0.77
C GLU A 122 -13.81 -3.48 -1.54
N LEU A 123 -14.12 -2.22 -1.21
CA LEU A 123 -13.49 -1.06 -1.81
C LEU A 123 -11.99 -0.99 -1.54
N HIS A 124 -11.55 -1.28 -0.31
CA HIS A 124 -10.13 -1.39 0.04
C HIS A 124 -9.42 -2.47 -0.76
N LYS A 125 -10.04 -3.62 -0.89
CA LYS A 125 -9.50 -4.76 -1.67
C LYS A 125 -9.36 -4.41 -3.15
N GLU A 126 -10.38 -3.77 -3.73
CA GLU A 126 -10.35 -3.34 -5.14
C GLU A 126 -9.34 -2.20 -5.38
N ALA A 127 -9.19 -1.26 -4.44
CA ALA A 127 -8.17 -0.22 -4.50
C ALA A 127 -6.77 -0.84 -4.55
N LYS A 128 -6.44 -1.76 -3.63
CA LYS A 128 -5.16 -2.48 -3.61
C LYS A 128 -4.93 -3.31 -4.87
N ALA A 129 -5.96 -4.01 -5.35
CA ALA A 129 -5.86 -4.81 -6.57
C ALA A 129 -5.64 -3.96 -7.83
N THR A 130 -6.17 -2.74 -7.85
CA THR A 130 -5.96 -1.77 -8.93
C THR A 130 -4.56 -1.18 -8.84
N GLU A 131 -4.12 -0.73 -7.66
CA GLU A 131 -2.79 -0.19 -7.38
C GLU A 131 -1.66 -1.17 -7.73
N TYR A 132 -1.87 -2.47 -7.49
CA TYR A 132 -0.93 -3.53 -7.80
C TYR A 132 -0.36 -3.44 -9.22
N PHE A 133 -1.20 -3.19 -10.22
CA PHE A 133 -0.75 -3.06 -11.61
C PHE A 133 0.13 -1.83 -11.83
N PHE A 134 -0.18 -0.73 -11.15
CA PHE A 134 0.58 0.50 -11.25
C PHE A 134 1.91 0.43 -10.51
N GLY A 135 1.94 -0.20 -9.34
CA GLY A 135 3.15 -0.43 -8.58
C GLY A 135 4.21 -1.18 -9.39
N HIS A 136 3.82 -2.22 -10.10
CA HIS A 136 4.73 -2.98 -10.96
C HIS A 136 5.26 -2.16 -12.14
N ILE A 137 4.45 -1.28 -12.72
CA ILE A 137 4.87 -0.41 -13.81
C ILE A 137 5.88 0.62 -13.31
N SER A 138 5.60 1.29 -12.19
CA SER A 138 6.51 2.24 -11.58
C SER A 138 7.83 1.58 -11.21
N TRP A 139 7.78 0.39 -10.62
CA TRP A 139 8.96 -0.40 -10.26
C TRP A 139 9.84 -0.75 -11.48
N LEU A 140 9.22 -1.09 -12.62
CA LEU A 140 9.94 -1.34 -13.86
C LEU A 140 10.54 -0.06 -14.46
N HIS A 141 9.79 1.04 -14.44
CA HIS A 141 10.25 2.33 -14.96
C HIS A 141 11.44 2.90 -14.17
N GLU A 142 11.44 2.73 -12.84
CA GLU A 142 12.55 3.16 -11.99
C GLU A 142 13.86 2.43 -12.33
N ARG A 143 13.77 1.17 -12.75
CA ARG A 143 14.93 0.33 -13.05
C ARG A 143 15.34 0.34 -14.50
N PHE A 144 14.40 0.59 -15.40
CA PHE A 144 14.61 0.62 -16.86
C PHE A 144 13.95 1.87 -17.46
N PRO A 145 14.46 3.09 -17.14
CA PRO A 145 13.82 4.35 -17.54
C PRO A 145 13.72 4.50 -19.05
N ASP A 146 14.68 3.99 -19.80
CA ASP A 146 14.72 4.05 -21.27
C ASP A 146 14.04 2.86 -21.95
N ALA A 147 13.34 2.00 -21.19
CA ALA A 147 12.76 0.75 -21.69
C ALA A 147 13.78 -0.16 -22.43
N LYS A 148 15.07 -0.01 -22.10
CA LYS A 148 16.18 -0.83 -22.61
C LYS A 148 16.71 -1.70 -21.48
N TYR A 149 17.27 -2.86 -21.87
CA TYR A 149 17.94 -3.70 -20.90
C TYR A 149 19.22 -3.02 -20.40
N GLU A 150 19.37 -2.96 -19.10
CA GLU A 150 20.58 -2.58 -18.39
C GLU A 150 20.83 -3.56 -17.25
N ASP A 151 22.09 -3.77 -16.88
CA ASP A 151 22.43 -4.56 -15.71
C ASP A 151 22.02 -3.79 -14.44
N VAL A 152 21.14 -4.40 -13.63
CA VAL A 152 20.67 -3.81 -12.38
C VAL A 152 21.13 -4.67 -11.22
N THR A 153 22.00 -4.12 -10.37
CA THR A 153 22.53 -4.82 -9.19
C THR A 153 21.38 -5.35 -8.31
N GLY A 154 21.49 -6.60 -7.91
CA GLY A 154 20.47 -7.27 -7.11
C GLY A 154 19.23 -7.76 -7.88
N LEU A 155 19.11 -7.43 -9.18
CA LEU A 155 17.95 -7.78 -9.99
C LEU A 155 18.30 -8.65 -11.21
N CYS A 156 19.12 -8.13 -12.11
CA CYS A 156 19.44 -8.83 -13.35
C CYS A 156 20.83 -8.44 -13.87
N LYS A 157 21.50 -9.39 -14.52
CA LYS A 157 22.77 -9.19 -15.18
C LYS A 157 22.92 -10.13 -16.37
N LEU A 158 23.45 -9.64 -17.48
CA LEU A 158 23.89 -10.44 -18.62
C LEU A 158 25.34 -10.88 -18.37
N ALA A 159 25.51 -12.13 -17.92
CA ALA A 159 26.83 -12.70 -17.72
C ALA A 159 27.43 -13.20 -19.04
N ASN A 160 28.67 -12.82 -19.32
CA ASN A 160 29.44 -13.34 -20.45
C ASN A 160 30.15 -14.64 -20.08
N LEU A 161 30.70 -15.33 -21.10
CA LEU A 161 31.38 -16.62 -20.90
C LEU A 161 32.63 -16.54 -20.01
N ASN A 162 33.32 -15.41 -19.94
CA ASN A 162 34.47 -15.25 -19.07
C ASN A 162 34.04 -15.14 -17.61
N GLU A 163 33.00 -14.35 -17.32
CA GLU A 163 32.41 -14.26 -16.01
C GLU A 163 31.87 -15.62 -15.51
N ILE A 164 31.28 -16.39 -16.42
CA ILE A 164 30.81 -17.75 -16.08
C ILE A 164 31.99 -18.67 -15.74
N LYS A 165 33.10 -18.59 -16.48
CA LYS A 165 34.32 -19.33 -16.16
C LYS A 165 34.92 -18.93 -14.81
N GLU A 166 35.01 -17.63 -14.53
CA GLU A 166 35.48 -17.09 -13.23
C GLU A 166 34.67 -17.59 -12.05
N GLN A 167 33.37 -17.84 -12.25
CA GLN A 167 32.47 -18.41 -11.26
C GLN A 167 32.40 -19.95 -11.32
N GLU A 168 33.44 -20.60 -11.88
CA GLU A 168 33.57 -22.06 -11.96
C GLU A 168 32.36 -22.73 -12.65
N TYR A 169 31.82 -22.09 -13.69
CA TYR A 169 30.60 -22.49 -14.41
C TYR A 169 29.35 -22.63 -13.53
N SER A 170 29.33 -21.99 -12.38
CA SER A 170 28.12 -21.91 -11.54
C SER A 170 27.04 -21.11 -12.24
N LEU A 171 25.82 -21.64 -12.30
CA LEU A 171 24.65 -20.94 -12.85
C LEU A 171 23.76 -20.35 -11.73
N ASN A 172 24.30 -20.19 -10.52
CA ASN A 172 23.58 -19.53 -9.44
C ASN A 172 23.47 -18.02 -9.70
N PRO A 173 22.26 -17.46 -9.93
CA PRO A 173 22.05 -16.05 -10.28
C PRO A 173 22.65 -15.08 -9.26
N GLY A 174 22.60 -15.42 -7.97
CA GLY A 174 23.12 -14.58 -6.90
C GLY A 174 24.63 -14.27 -6.98
N ARG A 175 25.40 -15.10 -7.71
CA ARG A 175 26.82 -14.84 -7.94
C ARG A 175 27.09 -13.76 -8.98
N TYR A 176 26.12 -13.44 -9.81
CA TYR A 176 26.25 -12.51 -10.94
C TYR A 176 25.59 -11.17 -10.69
N VAL A 177 24.39 -11.17 -10.12
CA VAL A 177 23.60 -9.94 -9.98
C VAL A 177 24.09 -9.03 -8.86
N GLY A 178 24.95 -9.55 -7.95
CA GLY A 178 25.41 -8.81 -6.77
C GLY A 178 24.32 -8.62 -5.70
N VAL A 179 24.66 -7.88 -4.67
CA VAL A 179 23.76 -7.55 -3.56
C VAL A 179 23.73 -6.03 -3.44
N VAL A 180 22.54 -5.47 -3.37
CA VAL A 180 22.35 -4.07 -2.98
C VAL A 180 22.43 -4.04 -1.44
N ILE A 181 23.46 -3.40 -0.90
CA ILE A 181 23.52 -3.09 0.51
C ILE A 181 22.89 -1.72 0.66
N GLU A 182 21.68 -1.69 1.20
CA GLU A 182 21.05 -0.43 1.59
C GLU A 182 21.74 0.03 2.89
N GLU A 183 22.51 1.11 2.76
CA GLU A 183 23.01 1.80 3.94
C GLU A 183 21.83 2.56 4.55
N ASP A 184 21.52 2.28 5.81
CA ASP A 184 20.44 2.96 6.54
C ASP A 184 20.78 4.42 6.90
N GLY A 185 21.95 4.88 6.46
CA GLY A 185 22.44 6.24 6.66
C GLY A 185 22.84 6.54 8.11
N LYS A 186 22.83 5.55 8.99
CA LYS A 186 23.25 5.70 10.39
C LYS A 186 24.75 5.54 10.51
N THR A 187 25.33 6.31 11.42
CA THR A 187 26.71 6.08 11.85
C THR A 187 26.78 4.85 12.75
N GLU A 188 27.99 4.30 12.94
CA GLU A 188 28.21 3.17 13.83
C GLU A 188 27.81 3.52 15.30
N GLU A 189 28.04 4.76 15.70
CA GLU A 189 27.65 5.27 17.01
C GLU A 189 26.13 5.33 17.17
N GLU A 190 25.41 5.88 16.19
CA GLU A 190 23.94 5.93 16.19
C GLU A 190 23.31 4.54 16.20
N PHE A 191 23.89 3.58 15.47
CA PHE A 191 23.43 2.19 15.49
C PHE A 191 23.61 1.55 16.87
N ILE A 192 24.77 1.77 17.51
CA ILE A 192 25.05 1.25 18.85
C ILE A 192 24.10 1.88 19.89
N GLU A 193 23.88 3.20 19.83
CA GLU A 193 22.94 3.89 20.73
C GLU A 193 21.51 3.34 20.58
N GLU A 194 21.04 3.14 19.36
CA GLU A 194 19.72 2.56 19.12
C GLU A 194 19.61 1.12 19.62
N MET A 195 20.63 0.30 19.39
CA MET A 195 20.68 -1.07 19.89
C MET A 195 20.65 -1.14 21.43
N LEU A 196 21.36 -0.23 22.10
CA LEU A 196 21.32 -0.13 23.56
C LEU A 196 19.94 0.31 24.06
N ALA A 197 19.33 1.31 23.41
CA ALA A 197 17.98 1.78 23.76
C ALA A 197 16.93 0.66 23.59
N LEU A 198 16.97 -0.07 22.46
CA LEU A 198 16.08 -1.21 22.23
C LEU A 198 16.29 -2.34 23.23
N ASN A 199 17.52 -2.61 23.63
CA ASN A 199 17.82 -3.62 24.64
C ASN A 199 17.28 -3.20 26.02
N ASP A 200 17.37 -1.93 26.39
CA ASP A 200 16.81 -1.41 27.63
C ASP A 200 15.29 -1.48 27.65
N GLU A 201 14.64 -1.14 26.53
CA GLU A 201 13.18 -1.27 26.37
C GLU A 201 12.75 -2.74 26.48
N LEU A 202 13.45 -3.65 25.81
CA LEU A 202 13.19 -5.09 25.90
C LEU A 202 13.31 -5.60 27.34
N ASN A 203 14.35 -5.18 28.08
CA ASN A 203 14.54 -5.56 29.47
C ASN A 203 13.42 -5.03 30.37
N LYS A 204 12.92 -3.82 30.10
CA LYS A 204 11.76 -3.25 30.80
C LYS A 204 10.50 -4.06 30.53
N LEU A 205 10.19 -4.34 29.25
CA LEU A 205 9.03 -5.13 28.86
C LEU A 205 9.05 -6.55 29.46
N ASN A 206 10.22 -7.19 29.49
CA ASN A 206 10.39 -8.50 30.13
C ASN A 206 10.10 -8.47 31.64
N LYS A 207 10.49 -7.42 32.35
CA LYS A 207 10.18 -7.25 33.76
C LYS A 207 8.67 -7.06 33.97
N GLU A 208 8.03 -6.24 33.14
CA GLU A 208 6.58 -6.01 33.18
C GLU A 208 5.81 -7.31 32.88
N ALA A 209 6.24 -8.07 31.88
CA ALA A 209 5.65 -9.35 31.53
C ALA A 209 5.74 -10.37 32.67
N SER A 210 6.90 -10.46 33.33
CA SER A 210 7.10 -11.37 34.49
C SER A 210 6.24 -10.94 35.69
N ALA A 211 6.07 -9.65 35.91
CA ALA A 211 5.18 -9.13 36.97
C ALA A 211 3.71 -9.48 36.68
N LEU A 212 3.27 -9.29 35.44
CA LEU A 212 1.91 -9.65 34.99
C LEU A 212 1.66 -11.15 35.09
N GLU A 213 2.64 -11.98 34.69
CA GLU A 213 2.58 -13.44 34.83
C GLU A 213 2.34 -13.85 36.29
N SER A 214 3.07 -13.23 37.23
CA SER A 214 2.92 -13.48 38.65
C SER A 214 1.54 -13.13 39.17
N VAL A 215 0.95 -12.00 38.71
CA VAL A 215 -0.41 -11.59 39.06
C VAL A 215 -1.44 -12.56 38.49
N ILE A 216 -1.29 -12.97 37.24
CA ILE A 216 -2.18 -13.95 36.59
C ILE A 216 -2.16 -15.27 37.35
N ASN A 217 -0.98 -15.79 37.66
CA ASN A 217 -0.80 -17.03 38.39
C ASN A 217 -1.42 -16.95 39.81
N HIS A 218 -1.28 -15.82 40.48
CA HIS A 218 -1.92 -15.59 41.79
C HIS A 218 -3.43 -15.60 41.65
N ASN A 219 -4.00 -14.91 40.68
CA ASN A 219 -5.45 -14.84 40.46
C ASN A 219 -6.03 -16.21 40.07
N ILE A 220 -5.32 -16.99 39.23
CA ILE A 220 -5.73 -18.35 38.87
C ILE A 220 -5.81 -19.23 40.13
N ARG A 221 -4.78 -19.22 41.01
CA ARG A 221 -4.78 -19.98 42.26
C ARG A 221 -5.95 -19.58 43.18
N GLN A 222 -6.24 -18.29 43.25
CA GLN A 222 -7.42 -17.84 44.05
C GLN A 222 -8.74 -18.34 43.48
N ILE A 223 -8.87 -18.46 42.17
CA ILE A 223 -10.10 -18.96 41.52
C ILE A 223 -10.20 -20.49 41.61
N THR A 224 -9.09 -21.20 41.51
CA THR A 224 -9.05 -22.67 41.53
C THR A 224 -9.07 -23.26 42.97
N GLY A 225 -8.78 -22.45 43.97
CA GLY A 225 -8.75 -22.89 45.37
C GLY A 225 -7.50 -23.65 45.79
N ASP A 226 -6.41 -23.48 45.01
CA ASP A 226 -5.08 -24.02 45.29
C ASP A 226 -4.14 -23.02 45.99
#